data_b3d786b6c3c110f8f842483a37f22a10
#
_entry.id   b3d786b6c3c110f8f842483a37f22a10
#
_cell.length_a   1.000
_cell.length_b   1.000
_cell.length_c   1.000
_cell.angle_alpha   90.00
_cell.angle_beta   90.00
_cell.angle_gamma   90.00
#
_symmetry.space_group_name_H-M   'P 1'
#
loop_
_entity.id
_entity.type
_entity.pdbx_description
1 polymer ?
#
loop_
_entity_poly.entity_id
_entity_poly.type
_entity_poly.pdbx_seq_one_letter_code
_entity_poly.pdbx_strand_id
1 'polypeptide(L)'
;MGLAVLLVAVGCAGDGDVVERAETTTTRPTSTVAEATTTTSAPDGPVVIEVRTERRAMAGTESFEQVVRDALTDPRGWSRAGFEIRFSDDAPNVVLVAEGDEVDALCDPYDTGGRYSCQIGPVVALNADRWREATDTWPGTLEEYRQMLVNHEVGHLLGRHHARPACQEPGAPAAVMYQQSSGVEGCAPNPWPLPWEIECAARHDEPVAPPYEPDATATCGPDDV
;
A
#
# COMPACT_ATOMS: atom_id res chain seq x y z
N MET A 1 50.86 11.91 -34.40
CA MET A 1 51.44 13.12 -33.85
C MET A 1 51.08 13.16 -32.38
N GLY A 2 52.06 12.85 -31.53
CA GLY A 2 51.91 12.84 -30.08
C GLY A 2 52.22 14.20 -29.49
N LEU A 3 51.67 14.45 -28.35
CA LEU A 3 52.22 15.44 -27.45
C LEU A 3 52.08 14.92 -26.00
N ALA A 4 53.24 14.62 -25.43
CA ALA A 4 53.43 14.33 -24.01
C ALA A 4 53.59 15.67 -23.28
N VAL A 5 53.04 15.82 -22.09
CA VAL A 5 53.40 16.86 -21.15
C VAL A 5 53.64 16.30 -19.77
N LEU A 6 54.74 16.73 -19.31
CA LEU A 6 55.68 16.37 -18.26
C LEU A 6 55.16 16.64 -16.85
N LEU A 7 55.52 15.72 -15.94
CA LEU A 7 55.44 15.90 -14.49
C LEU A 7 56.48 16.91 -14.01
N VAL A 8 56.09 17.74 -13.04
CA VAL A 8 57.05 18.42 -12.16
C VAL A 8 56.68 18.16 -10.72
N ALA A 9 57.57 17.44 -10.03
CA ALA A 9 57.57 17.28 -8.58
C ALA A 9 58.38 18.43 -7.97
N VAL A 10 57.85 19.07 -6.93
CA VAL A 10 58.63 19.92 -6.03
C VAL A 10 58.46 19.39 -4.61
N GLY A 11 59.52 18.93 -4.08
CA GLY A 11 59.64 18.59 -2.66
C GLY A 11 60.08 19.80 -1.85
N CYS A 12 59.62 19.92 -0.64
CA CYS A 12 60.28 20.68 0.42
C CYS A 12 60.23 19.87 1.69
N ALA A 13 61.43 19.54 2.18
CA ALA A 13 61.68 19.03 3.51
C ALA A 13 61.64 20.18 4.53
N GLY A 14 61.18 19.90 5.72
CA GLY A 14 61.23 20.77 6.88
C GLY A 14 61.20 19.95 8.16
N ASP A 15 62.38 19.89 8.81
CA ASP A 15 62.61 19.34 10.16
C ASP A 15 61.83 20.13 11.20
N GLY A 16 61.46 19.45 12.31
CA GLY A 16 61.14 20.17 13.52
C GLY A 16 60.27 19.43 14.53
N ASP A 17 60.90 18.94 15.54
CA ASP A 17 60.50 18.76 16.93
C ASP A 17 59.52 17.61 17.31
N VAL A 18 60.15 16.64 17.94
CA VAL A 18 59.57 15.61 18.82
C VAL A 18 59.06 16.29 20.10
N VAL A 19 57.76 16.34 20.29
CA VAL A 19 57.13 16.60 21.59
C VAL A 19 56.40 15.35 22.01
N GLU A 20 57.00 14.71 23.01
CA GLU A 20 56.43 13.59 23.76
C GLU A 20 55.13 14.06 24.47
N ARG A 21 54.00 13.52 24.09
CA ARG A 21 52.73 13.82 24.70
C ARG A 21 52.13 12.55 25.30
N ALA A 22 51.94 12.60 26.60
CA ALA A 22 51.38 11.59 27.45
C ALA A 22 50.10 10.95 26.89
N GLU A 23 50.06 9.62 26.91
CA GLU A 23 48.88 8.81 26.62
C GLU A 23 47.84 8.99 27.73
N THR A 24 46.82 9.75 27.43
CA THR A 24 45.60 9.76 28.26
C THR A 24 44.68 8.67 27.73
N THR A 25 44.59 7.56 28.42
CA THR A 25 43.63 6.49 28.17
C THR A 25 42.22 6.99 28.45
N THR A 26 41.55 7.45 27.43
CA THR A 26 40.10 7.76 27.50
C THR A 26 39.33 6.47 27.31
N THR A 27 38.84 5.90 28.39
CA THR A 27 37.86 4.84 28.37
C THR A 27 36.54 5.40 27.77
N ARG A 28 36.27 5.00 26.53
CA ARG A 28 35.02 5.25 25.85
C ARG A 28 33.90 4.47 26.56
N PRO A 29 32.83 5.12 27.04
CA PRO A 29 31.68 4.40 27.56
C PRO A 29 31.04 3.62 26.41
N THR A 30 30.89 2.31 26.57
CA THR A 30 30.10 1.45 25.71
C THR A 30 28.65 1.89 25.83
N SER A 31 28.18 2.67 24.86
CA SER A 31 26.77 3.01 24.77
C SER A 31 26.04 1.74 24.34
N THR A 32 25.38 1.08 25.26
CA THR A 32 24.41 0.03 24.96
C THR A 32 23.25 0.73 24.24
N VAL A 33 23.21 0.64 22.91
CA VAL A 33 22.04 0.97 22.13
C VAL A 33 20.97 -0.03 22.56
N ALA A 34 20.02 0.43 23.36
CA ALA A 34 18.78 -0.31 23.59
C ALA A 34 18.10 -0.40 22.22
N GLU A 35 17.98 -1.60 21.69
CA GLU A 35 17.05 -1.87 20.60
C GLU A 35 15.67 -1.40 21.06
N ALA A 36 15.22 -0.31 20.47
CA ALA A 36 13.83 0.10 20.59
C ALA A 36 13.01 -0.97 19.85
N THR A 37 12.48 -1.92 20.60
CA THR A 37 11.40 -2.79 20.13
C THR A 37 10.23 -1.87 19.85
N THR A 38 10.05 -1.49 18.58
CA THR A 38 8.85 -0.82 18.11
C THR A 38 7.73 -1.85 18.27
N THR A 39 6.99 -1.74 19.36
CA THR A 39 5.77 -2.53 19.55
C THR A 39 4.77 -1.99 18.54
N THR A 40 4.64 -2.65 17.41
CA THR A 40 3.55 -2.40 16.46
C THR A 40 2.26 -2.72 17.18
N SER A 41 1.50 -1.69 17.50
CA SER A 41 0.17 -1.85 18.08
C SER A 41 -0.76 -2.36 16.99
N ALA A 42 -1.34 -3.54 17.17
CA ALA A 42 -2.44 -3.98 16.32
C ALA A 42 -3.61 -3.00 16.49
N PRO A 43 -4.44 -2.78 15.45
CA PRO A 43 -5.60 -1.91 15.56
C PRO A 43 -6.48 -2.30 16.76
N ASP A 44 -7.08 -1.31 17.43
CA ASP A 44 -7.87 -1.47 18.65
C ASP A 44 -9.19 -2.23 18.39
N GLY A 45 -9.09 -3.49 18.01
CA GLY A 45 -10.21 -4.40 17.80
C GLY A 45 -10.45 -4.78 16.34
N PRO A 46 -11.45 -5.64 16.07
CA PRO A 46 -11.74 -6.12 14.74
C PRO A 46 -12.34 -5.04 13.84
N VAL A 47 -11.97 -5.07 12.57
CA VAL A 47 -12.64 -4.33 11.50
C VAL A 47 -13.90 -5.11 11.13
N VAL A 48 -15.07 -4.59 11.48
CA VAL A 48 -16.34 -5.25 11.20
C VAL A 48 -16.94 -4.68 9.91
N ILE A 49 -17.29 -5.59 8.99
CA ILE A 49 -17.71 -5.25 7.62
C ILE A 49 -19.06 -5.92 7.31
N GLU A 50 -20.03 -5.14 6.82
CA GLU A 50 -21.19 -5.62 6.09
C GLU A 50 -20.81 -5.81 4.61
N VAL A 51 -21.20 -6.94 4.02
CA VAL A 51 -20.99 -7.18 2.58
C VAL A 51 -22.35 -7.34 1.94
N ARG A 52 -22.68 -6.47 0.95
CA ARG A 52 -23.99 -6.51 0.28
C ARG A 52 -23.91 -6.18 -1.20
N THR A 53 -24.92 -6.65 -1.94
CA THR A 53 -25.14 -6.31 -3.35
C THR A 53 -26.31 -5.34 -3.46
N GLU A 54 -26.08 -4.19 -4.08
CA GLU A 54 -27.17 -3.25 -4.36
C GLU A 54 -28.17 -3.85 -5.37
N ARG A 55 -29.45 -3.54 -5.19
CA ARG A 55 -30.54 -4.18 -5.92
C ARG A 55 -30.42 -4.09 -7.43
N ARG A 56 -29.92 -2.97 -7.96
CA ARG A 56 -29.73 -2.77 -9.40
C ARG A 56 -28.56 -3.60 -9.95
N ALA A 57 -27.55 -3.86 -9.14
CA ALA A 57 -26.33 -4.54 -9.52
C ALA A 57 -26.36 -6.07 -9.36
N MET A 58 -27.51 -6.67 -9.06
CA MET A 58 -27.60 -8.11 -8.77
C MET A 58 -27.23 -9.02 -9.95
N ALA A 59 -27.52 -8.61 -11.18
CA ALA A 59 -27.20 -9.44 -12.35
C ALA A 59 -25.69 -9.48 -12.62
N GLY A 60 -25.12 -10.69 -12.70
CA GLY A 60 -23.69 -10.92 -12.93
C GLY A 60 -22.80 -10.67 -11.72
N THR A 61 -23.41 -10.47 -10.54
CA THR A 61 -22.67 -10.26 -9.27
C THR A 61 -23.07 -11.27 -8.19
N GLU A 62 -23.69 -12.37 -8.56
CA GLU A 62 -24.27 -13.36 -7.66
C GLU A 62 -23.22 -13.97 -6.68
N SER A 63 -21.96 -13.99 -7.08
CA SER A 63 -20.86 -14.47 -6.23
C SER A 63 -20.18 -13.37 -5.41
N PHE A 64 -20.65 -12.12 -5.49
CA PHE A 64 -19.96 -10.96 -4.92
C PHE A 64 -19.62 -11.14 -3.44
N GLU A 65 -20.63 -11.39 -2.62
CA GLU A 65 -20.46 -11.51 -1.17
C GLU A 65 -19.49 -12.62 -0.79
N GLN A 66 -19.57 -13.77 -1.49
CA GLN A 66 -18.65 -14.87 -1.24
C GLN A 66 -17.21 -14.52 -1.59
N VAL A 67 -17.00 -13.94 -2.77
CA VAL A 67 -15.65 -13.55 -3.23
C VAL A 67 -15.03 -12.49 -2.33
N VAL A 68 -15.81 -11.50 -1.86
CA VAL A 68 -15.34 -10.50 -0.90
C VAL A 68 -14.92 -11.17 0.42
N ARG A 69 -15.77 -12.05 0.96
CA ARG A 69 -15.45 -12.75 2.21
C ARG A 69 -14.19 -13.62 2.05
N ASP A 70 -14.08 -14.36 0.96
CA ASP A 70 -12.92 -15.21 0.68
C ASP A 70 -11.63 -14.38 0.53
N ALA A 71 -11.67 -13.27 -0.21
CA ALA A 71 -10.51 -12.38 -0.38
C ALA A 71 -10.06 -11.76 0.94
N LEU A 72 -10.99 -11.30 1.78
CA LEU A 72 -10.66 -10.62 3.04
C LEU A 72 -10.23 -11.58 4.17
N THR A 73 -10.55 -12.88 4.06
CA THR A 73 -10.10 -13.91 5.01
C THR A 73 -8.92 -14.73 4.49
N ASP A 74 -8.47 -14.49 3.26
CA ASP A 74 -7.31 -15.18 2.69
C ASP A 74 -6.04 -14.86 3.49
N PRO A 75 -5.19 -15.87 3.82
CA PRO A 75 -3.96 -15.66 4.56
C PRO A 75 -2.91 -14.81 3.83
N ARG A 76 -3.08 -14.54 2.53
CA ARG A 76 -2.24 -13.63 1.74
C ARG A 76 -2.65 -12.16 1.89
N GLY A 77 -3.83 -11.89 2.43
CA GLY A 77 -4.43 -10.56 2.54
C GLY A 77 -3.95 -9.73 3.73
N TRP A 78 -4.75 -8.74 4.09
CA TRP A 78 -4.46 -7.73 5.10
C TRP A 78 -4.38 -8.28 6.54
N SER A 79 -4.86 -9.49 6.80
CA SER A 79 -4.68 -10.16 8.11
C SER A 79 -3.20 -10.29 8.51
N ARG A 80 -2.27 -10.31 7.55
CA ARG A 80 -0.82 -10.31 7.80
C ARG A 80 -0.32 -9.03 8.47
N ALA A 81 -1.05 -7.92 8.33
CA ALA A 81 -0.75 -6.65 8.99
C ALA A 81 -1.39 -6.55 10.39
N GLY A 82 -1.98 -7.62 10.89
CA GLY A 82 -2.63 -7.67 12.21
C GLY A 82 -4.12 -7.29 12.20
N PHE A 83 -4.71 -6.97 11.04
CA PHE A 83 -6.15 -6.70 10.97
C PHE A 83 -6.97 -7.98 11.16
N GLU A 84 -7.84 -7.97 12.16
CA GLU A 84 -8.86 -8.99 12.33
C GLU A 84 -10.15 -8.52 11.64
N ILE A 85 -10.52 -9.16 10.53
CA ILE A 85 -11.73 -8.82 9.77
C ILE A 85 -12.87 -9.74 10.20
N ARG A 86 -14.02 -9.16 10.56
CA ARG A 86 -15.26 -9.86 10.91
C ARG A 86 -16.40 -9.34 10.05
N PHE A 87 -17.41 -10.17 9.87
CA PHE A 87 -18.59 -9.84 9.07
C PHE A 87 -19.85 -9.79 9.93
N SER A 88 -20.70 -8.80 9.71
CA SER A 88 -21.98 -8.62 10.39
C SER A 88 -22.91 -7.81 9.51
N ASP A 89 -24.21 -8.10 9.56
CA ASP A 89 -25.23 -7.36 8.80
C ASP A 89 -25.50 -5.94 9.36
N ASP A 90 -25.02 -5.66 10.58
CA ASP A 90 -25.12 -4.34 11.25
C ASP A 90 -23.72 -3.72 11.46
N ALA A 91 -22.79 -3.94 10.55
CA ALA A 91 -21.44 -3.45 10.68
C ALA A 91 -21.34 -1.93 10.45
N PRO A 92 -20.39 -1.23 11.11
CA PRO A 92 -20.15 0.19 10.85
C PRO A 92 -19.53 0.46 9.48
N ASN A 93 -18.84 -0.53 8.89
CA ASN A 93 -18.24 -0.44 7.57
C ASN A 93 -19.01 -1.31 6.58
N VAL A 94 -19.12 -0.87 5.35
CA VAL A 94 -19.81 -1.62 4.30
C VAL A 94 -18.94 -1.77 3.05
N VAL A 95 -18.89 -2.98 2.51
CA VAL A 95 -18.38 -3.26 1.17
C VAL A 95 -19.56 -3.65 0.30
N LEU A 96 -19.84 -2.87 -0.73
CA LEU A 96 -20.98 -3.11 -1.60
C LEU A 96 -20.58 -3.08 -3.08
N VAL A 97 -21.40 -3.71 -3.92
CA VAL A 97 -21.32 -3.58 -5.37
C VAL A 97 -22.57 -2.84 -5.85
N ALA A 98 -22.38 -1.84 -6.71
CA ALA A 98 -23.43 -1.00 -7.25
C ALA A 98 -23.18 -0.65 -8.72
N GLU A 99 -24.23 -0.22 -9.44
CA GLU A 99 -24.08 0.29 -10.80
C GLU A 99 -23.27 1.59 -10.81
N GLY A 100 -22.63 1.89 -11.95
CA GLY A 100 -21.67 2.99 -12.02
C GLY A 100 -22.19 4.36 -11.59
N ASP A 101 -23.46 4.69 -11.93
CA ASP A 101 -24.11 5.93 -11.50
C ASP A 101 -24.39 5.97 -9.99
N GLU A 102 -24.65 4.82 -9.37
CA GLU A 102 -24.81 4.72 -7.92
C GLU A 102 -23.46 4.84 -7.22
N VAL A 103 -22.40 4.22 -7.78
CA VAL A 103 -21.04 4.38 -7.27
C VAL A 103 -20.60 5.83 -7.32
N ASP A 104 -20.84 6.51 -8.44
CA ASP A 104 -20.50 7.94 -8.60
C ASP A 104 -21.20 8.82 -7.57
N ALA A 105 -22.46 8.56 -7.31
CA ALA A 105 -23.22 9.26 -6.28
C ALA A 105 -22.75 8.95 -4.84
N LEU A 106 -22.33 7.70 -4.56
CA LEU A 106 -21.82 7.30 -3.26
C LEU A 106 -20.44 7.89 -2.98
N CYS A 107 -19.64 8.11 -4.03
CA CYS A 107 -18.26 8.57 -3.94
C CYS A 107 -18.12 10.11 -3.91
N ASP A 108 -19.22 10.87 -3.98
CA ASP A 108 -19.17 12.35 -3.90
C ASP A 108 -18.33 12.80 -2.67
N PRO A 109 -17.37 13.71 -2.83
CA PRO A 109 -17.12 14.61 -3.96
C PRO A 109 -16.17 14.09 -5.06
N TYR A 110 -15.78 12.84 -5.03
CA TYR A 110 -14.90 12.28 -6.06
C TYR A 110 -15.69 11.89 -7.30
N ASP A 111 -15.23 12.35 -8.47
CA ASP A 111 -15.80 11.99 -9.76
C ASP A 111 -15.19 10.65 -10.21
N THR A 112 -15.95 9.56 -10.06
CA THR A 112 -15.56 8.25 -10.59
C THR A 112 -15.90 8.11 -12.08
N GLY A 113 -16.68 9.05 -12.61
CA GLY A 113 -17.21 8.99 -13.97
C GLY A 113 -18.09 7.76 -14.21
N GLY A 114 -18.62 7.14 -13.16
CA GLY A 114 -19.36 5.88 -13.21
C GLY A 114 -18.51 4.68 -13.67
N ARG A 115 -17.17 4.77 -13.62
CA ARG A 115 -16.24 3.79 -14.19
C ARG A 115 -15.33 3.13 -13.17
N TYR A 116 -15.05 3.80 -12.07
CA TYR A 116 -14.13 3.33 -11.04
C TYR A 116 -14.89 2.98 -9.77
N SER A 117 -14.27 2.17 -8.95
CA SER A 117 -14.68 1.93 -7.56
C SER A 117 -14.10 3.02 -6.66
N CYS A 118 -14.57 3.12 -5.44
CA CYS A 118 -14.00 4.02 -4.46
C CYS A 118 -14.20 3.53 -3.02
N GLN A 119 -13.41 4.09 -2.11
CA GLN A 119 -13.69 4.08 -0.68
C GLN A 119 -13.93 5.52 -0.21
N ILE A 120 -15.00 5.74 0.56
CA ILE A 120 -15.29 7.01 1.20
C ILE A 120 -15.87 6.78 2.61
N GLY A 121 -15.19 7.33 3.62
CA GLY A 121 -15.59 7.08 5.00
C GLY A 121 -15.70 5.57 5.29
N PRO A 122 -16.84 5.08 5.80
CA PRO A 122 -17.01 3.65 6.09
C PRO A 122 -17.47 2.83 4.87
N VAL A 123 -17.61 3.43 3.69
CA VAL A 123 -18.19 2.80 2.51
C VAL A 123 -17.10 2.46 1.49
N VAL A 124 -17.06 1.21 1.06
CA VAL A 124 -16.33 0.72 -0.10
C VAL A 124 -17.37 0.38 -1.17
N ALA A 125 -17.41 1.17 -2.23
CA ALA A 125 -18.33 1.00 -3.34
C ALA A 125 -17.63 0.44 -4.57
N LEU A 126 -17.85 -0.84 -4.88
CA LEU A 126 -17.29 -1.51 -6.03
C LEU A 126 -18.21 -1.36 -7.25
N ASN A 127 -17.61 -1.00 -8.38
CA ASN A 127 -18.35 -0.79 -9.62
C ASN A 127 -18.73 -2.14 -10.26
N ALA A 128 -20.01 -2.33 -10.54
CA ALA A 128 -20.56 -3.59 -11.05
C ALA A 128 -20.03 -3.97 -12.43
N ASP A 129 -19.73 -3.00 -13.31
CA ASP A 129 -19.13 -3.30 -14.62
C ASP A 129 -17.71 -3.80 -14.46
N ARG A 130 -16.93 -3.17 -13.55
CA ARG A 130 -15.58 -3.66 -13.22
C ARG A 130 -15.63 -5.06 -12.62
N TRP A 131 -16.62 -5.31 -11.78
CA TRP A 131 -16.83 -6.63 -11.20
C TRP A 131 -17.14 -7.71 -12.24
N ARG A 132 -17.96 -7.36 -13.24
CA ARG A 132 -18.38 -8.29 -14.31
C ARG A 132 -17.27 -8.58 -15.31
N GLU A 133 -16.49 -7.57 -15.67
CA GLU A 133 -15.67 -7.59 -16.88
C GLU A 133 -14.19 -7.21 -16.67
N ALA A 134 -13.80 -6.71 -15.48
CA ALA A 134 -12.50 -6.06 -15.24
C ALA A 134 -12.34 -4.74 -16.06
N THR A 135 -11.11 -4.36 -16.37
CA THR A 135 -10.78 -3.28 -17.31
C THR A 135 -10.03 -3.82 -18.50
N ASP A 136 -10.09 -3.15 -19.64
CA ASP A 136 -9.35 -3.52 -20.86
C ASP A 136 -7.82 -3.53 -20.63
N THR A 137 -7.36 -2.82 -19.62
CA THR A 137 -5.94 -2.72 -19.24
C THR A 137 -5.49 -3.83 -18.30
N TRP A 138 -6.40 -4.64 -17.77
CA TRP A 138 -6.06 -5.71 -16.84
C TRP A 138 -5.54 -6.96 -17.60
N PRO A 139 -4.28 -7.38 -17.35
CA PRO A 139 -3.69 -8.49 -18.11
C PRO A 139 -3.92 -9.87 -17.47
N GLY A 140 -4.55 -9.96 -16.31
CA GLY A 140 -4.81 -11.18 -15.56
C GLY A 140 -6.22 -11.75 -15.80
N THR A 141 -6.62 -12.70 -14.97
CA THR A 141 -7.97 -13.27 -14.98
C THR A 141 -8.97 -12.35 -14.30
N LEU A 142 -10.27 -12.53 -14.59
CA LEU A 142 -11.35 -11.80 -13.92
C LEU A 142 -11.40 -12.11 -12.41
N GLU A 143 -11.06 -13.33 -12.01
CA GLU A 143 -11.01 -13.71 -10.60
C GLU A 143 -9.90 -12.94 -9.87
N GLU A 144 -8.70 -12.89 -10.43
CA GLU A 144 -7.60 -12.09 -9.88
C GLU A 144 -7.93 -10.60 -9.85
N TYR A 145 -8.63 -10.09 -10.85
CA TYR A 145 -9.09 -8.71 -10.85
C TYR A 145 -10.02 -8.40 -9.67
N ARG A 146 -11.01 -9.26 -9.44
CA ARG A 146 -11.95 -9.12 -8.32
C ARG A 146 -11.24 -9.16 -6.97
N GLN A 147 -10.29 -10.08 -6.80
CA GLN A 147 -9.47 -10.15 -5.60
C GLN A 147 -8.62 -8.88 -5.41
N MET A 148 -7.99 -8.40 -6.48
CA MET A 148 -7.24 -7.15 -6.48
C MET A 148 -8.13 -5.97 -6.11
N LEU A 149 -9.29 -5.85 -6.73
CA LEU A 149 -10.20 -4.74 -6.50
C LEU A 149 -10.69 -4.69 -5.05
N VAL A 150 -11.07 -5.84 -4.48
CA VAL A 150 -11.46 -5.95 -3.07
C VAL A 150 -10.31 -5.53 -2.15
N ASN A 151 -9.12 -6.07 -2.36
CA ASN A 151 -7.97 -5.75 -1.52
C ASN A 151 -7.51 -4.30 -1.65
N HIS A 152 -7.63 -3.70 -2.84
CA HIS A 152 -7.30 -2.30 -3.09
C HIS A 152 -8.25 -1.37 -2.33
N GLU A 153 -9.55 -1.51 -2.55
CA GLU A 153 -10.54 -0.62 -1.95
C GLU A 153 -10.69 -0.82 -0.44
N VAL A 154 -10.59 -2.06 0.05
CA VAL A 154 -10.52 -2.31 1.49
C VAL A 154 -9.20 -1.83 2.07
N GLY A 155 -8.11 -1.87 1.31
CA GLY A 155 -6.86 -1.24 1.70
C GLY A 155 -7.04 0.23 2.04
N HIS A 156 -7.83 0.98 1.26
CA HIS A 156 -8.19 2.36 1.59
C HIS A 156 -9.01 2.47 2.89
N LEU A 157 -9.96 1.57 3.11
CA LEU A 157 -10.71 1.50 4.37
C LEU A 157 -9.79 1.24 5.57
N LEU A 158 -8.69 0.52 5.36
CA LEU A 158 -7.65 0.27 6.36
C LEU A 158 -6.58 1.37 6.42
N GLY A 159 -6.83 2.53 5.83
CA GLY A 159 -5.94 3.70 5.87
C GLY A 159 -4.77 3.65 4.90
N ARG A 160 -4.82 2.78 3.89
CA ARG A 160 -3.75 2.72 2.88
C ARG A 160 -4.00 3.70 1.75
N HIS A 161 -2.94 4.33 1.28
CA HIS A 161 -2.95 5.24 0.15
C HIS A 161 -2.40 4.56 -1.10
N HIS A 162 -2.63 5.18 -2.26
CA HIS A 162 -2.08 4.68 -3.51
C HIS A 162 -0.56 4.55 -3.46
N ALA A 163 -0.06 3.39 -3.84
CA ALA A 163 1.38 3.12 -3.93
C ALA A 163 1.98 3.69 -5.22
N ARG A 164 3.22 4.16 -5.13
CA ARG A 164 4.06 4.53 -6.28
C ARG A 164 5.52 4.21 -5.93
N PRO A 165 6.31 3.63 -6.84
CA PRO A 165 5.94 3.15 -8.19
C PRO A 165 5.00 1.95 -8.16
N ALA A 166 4.54 1.51 -9.34
CA ALA A 166 3.69 0.32 -9.47
C ALA A 166 4.38 -0.95 -8.97
N CYS A 167 5.67 -1.12 -9.29
CA CYS A 167 6.54 -2.19 -8.81
C CYS A 167 7.99 -1.70 -8.74
N GLN A 168 8.85 -2.45 -8.04
CA GLN A 168 10.27 -2.11 -7.88
C GLN A 168 11.09 -2.29 -9.15
N GLU A 169 10.73 -3.26 -9.99
CA GLU A 169 11.41 -3.55 -11.25
C GLU A 169 10.41 -4.11 -12.28
N PRO A 170 10.67 -3.95 -13.58
CA PRO A 170 9.80 -4.49 -14.62
C PRO A 170 9.59 -6.00 -14.46
N GLY A 171 8.32 -6.42 -14.54
CA GLY A 171 7.90 -7.82 -14.36
C GLY A 171 7.73 -8.28 -12.92
N ALA A 172 8.14 -7.49 -11.92
CA ALA A 172 7.81 -7.77 -10.53
C ALA A 172 6.31 -7.57 -10.26
N PRO A 173 5.73 -8.19 -9.21
CA PRO A 173 4.34 -7.98 -8.86
C PRO A 173 4.04 -6.50 -8.56
N ALA A 174 2.93 -6.01 -9.09
CA ALA A 174 2.45 -4.67 -8.78
C ALA A 174 2.01 -4.59 -7.31
N ALA A 175 2.20 -3.43 -6.68
CA ALA A 175 1.61 -3.17 -5.38
C ALA A 175 0.07 -3.25 -5.47
N VAL A 176 -0.59 -3.86 -4.48
CA VAL A 176 -2.05 -3.93 -4.48
C VAL A 176 -2.66 -2.54 -4.40
N MET A 177 -2.02 -1.61 -3.67
CA MET A 177 -2.45 -0.22 -3.58
C MET A 177 -2.06 0.64 -4.79
N TYR A 178 -1.39 0.10 -5.81
CA TYR A 178 -1.25 0.77 -7.09
C TYR A 178 -2.58 0.69 -7.87
N GLN A 179 -2.93 1.73 -8.63
CA GLN A 179 -4.16 1.80 -9.41
C GLN A 179 -4.13 0.85 -10.62
N GLN A 180 -4.06 -0.44 -10.36
CA GLN A 180 -3.90 -1.49 -11.38
C GLN A 180 -5.06 -1.53 -12.40
N SER A 181 -6.22 -1.00 -12.04
CA SER A 181 -7.35 -0.83 -12.96
C SER A 181 -7.05 0.13 -14.13
N SER A 182 -6.06 1.00 -13.98
CA SER A 182 -5.60 1.91 -15.04
C SER A 182 -4.43 1.33 -15.85
N GLY A 183 -3.91 0.16 -15.46
CA GLY A 183 -2.78 -0.52 -16.07
C GLY A 183 -1.70 -0.83 -15.03
N VAL A 184 -0.76 -1.70 -15.37
CA VAL A 184 0.28 -2.20 -14.45
C VAL A 184 1.69 -1.72 -14.80
N GLU A 185 1.85 -0.79 -15.74
CA GLU A 185 3.12 -0.13 -16.10
C GLU A 185 4.34 -1.07 -16.30
N GLY A 186 4.10 -2.24 -16.88
CA GLY A 186 5.14 -3.26 -17.09
C GLY A 186 5.42 -4.18 -15.90
N CYS A 187 4.66 -4.04 -14.82
CA CYS A 187 4.63 -4.98 -13.71
C CYS A 187 3.77 -6.21 -14.00
N ALA A 188 3.89 -7.26 -13.23
CA ALA A 188 2.93 -8.35 -13.22
C ALA A 188 1.69 -7.94 -12.42
N PRO A 189 0.45 -8.28 -12.87
CA PRO A 189 -0.75 -8.03 -12.09
C PRO A 189 -0.68 -8.79 -10.76
N ASN A 190 -1.17 -8.17 -9.69
CA ASN A 190 -1.09 -8.77 -8.37
C ASN A 190 -2.31 -8.43 -7.51
N PRO A 191 -3.06 -9.43 -7.05
CA PRO A 191 -4.25 -9.21 -6.23
C PRO A 191 -3.98 -9.08 -4.72
N TRP A 192 -2.74 -9.26 -4.25
CA TRP A 192 -2.44 -9.37 -2.83
C TRP A 192 -1.45 -8.32 -2.33
N PRO A 193 -1.59 -7.86 -1.07
CA PRO A 193 -0.61 -6.96 -0.47
C PRO A 193 0.80 -7.54 -0.47
N LEU A 194 1.76 -6.77 -0.96
CA LEU A 194 3.18 -7.13 -0.91
C LEU A 194 3.73 -7.05 0.53
N PRO A 195 4.87 -7.69 0.82
CA PRO A 195 5.45 -7.66 2.17
C PRO A 195 5.61 -6.24 2.73
N TRP A 196 6.13 -5.31 1.94
CA TRP A 196 6.31 -3.92 2.37
C TRP A 196 4.96 -3.19 2.58
N GLU A 197 3.93 -3.49 1.79
CA GLU A 197 2.59 -2.92 2.02
C GLU A 197 2.00 -3.40 3.36
N ILE A 198 2.28 -4.65 3.72
CA ILE A 198 1.91 -5.23 5.02
C ILE A 198 2.67 -4.55 6.16
N GLU A 199 3.99 -4.36 6.02
CA GLU A 199 4.79 -3.68 7.03
C GLU A 199 4.37 -2.23 7.22
N CYS A 200 4.08 -1.53 6.13
CA CYS A 200 3.53 -0.20 6.16
C CYS A 200 2.17 -0.16 6.89
N ALA A 201 1.29 -1.10 6.57
CA ALA A 201 -0.02 -1.18 7.21
C ALA A 201 0.08 -1.45 8.73
N ALA A 202 1.04 -2.24 9.15
CA ALA A 202 1.25 -2.57 10.55
C ALA A 202 1.83 -1.42 11.39
N ARG A 203 2.45 -0.40 10.78
CA ARG A 203 3.08 0.74 11.48
C ARG A 203 2.15 1.92 11.75
N HIS A 204 1.04 2.00 11.05
CA HIS A 204 0.14 3.15 11.16
C HIS A 204 -0.92 2.89 12.22
N ASP A 205 -0.75 3.51 13.39
CA ASP A 205 -1.67 3.48 14.53
C ASP A 205 -2.87 4.43 14.37
N GLU A 206 -2.95 5.17 13.27
CA GLU A 206 -4.02 6.14 13.04
C GLU A 206 -5.28 5.43 12.54
N PRO A 207 -6.40 5.53 13.26
CA PRO A 207 -7.69 5.12 12.73
C PRO A 207 -8.02 5.99 11.51
N VAL A 208 -8.58 5.38 10.48
CA VAL A 208 -9.01 6.08 9.27
C VAL A 208 -10.04 7.14 9.66
N ALA A 209 -9.59 8.39 9.75
CA ALA A 209 -10.48 9.53 9.90
C ALA A 209 -10.80 10.09 8.50
N PRO A 210 -12.05 10.24 8.11
CA PRO A 210 -12.41 11.00 6.91
C PRO A 210 -12.19 12.51 7.16
N PRO A 211 -11.91 13.31 6.13
CA PRO A 211 -11.95 12.97 4.71
C PRO A 211 -10.57 12.64 4.14
N TYR A 212 -10.54 11.68 3.20
CA TYR A 212 -9.38 11.39 2.37
C TYR A 212 -8.99 12.65 1.57
N GLU A 213 -7.81 13.19 1.83
CA GLU A 213 -7.16 14.19 0.99
C GLU A 213 -6.27 13.43 -0.01
N PRO A 214 -6.53 13.50 -1.32
CA PRO A 214 -5.80 12.72 -2.33
C PRO A 214 -4.31 13.05 -2.44
N ASP A 215 -3.86 14.04 -1.66
CA ASP A 215 -2.49 14.57 -1.67
C ASP A 215 -1.74 14.36 -0.34
N ALA A 216 -2.26 13.53 0.55
CA ALA A 216 -1.56 13.21 1.78
C ALA A 216 -0.27 12.43 1.46
N THR A 217 0.85 13.09 1.65
CA THR A 217 2.21 12.66 1.30
C THR A 217 2.80 11.54 2.18
N ALA A 218 1.97 10.84 2.93
CA ALA A 218 2.39 9.67 3.69
C ALA A 218 2.35 8.41 2.80
N THR A 219 3.08 8.43 1.72
CA THR A 219 3.31 7.23 0.91
C THR A 219 4.39 6.40 1.59
N CYS A 220 3.98 5.38 2.33
CA CYS A 220 4.89 4.31 2.65
C CYS A 220 5.19 3.56 1.34
N GLY A 221 6.43 3.52 0.96
CA GLY A 221 6.94 2.86 -0.23
C GLY A 221 7.87 1.70 0.10
N PRO A 222 8.32 0.96 -0.92
CA PRO A 222 9.25 -0.15 -0.73
C PRO A 222 10.60 0.28 -0.15
N ASP A 223 10.95 1.55 -0.24
CA ASP A 223 12.20 2.13 0.29
C ASP A 223 12.06 2.60 1.76
N ASP A 224 10.86 2.54 2.33
CA ASP A 224 10.57 3.00 3.70
C ASP A 224 10.56 1.86 4.74
N VAL A 225 10.89 0.61 4.34
CA VAL A 225 10.91 -0.61 5.16
C VAL A 225 12.29 -1.22 5.29
#